data_3455e0e4aab31aeaa338c8dd7a624da3
#
_entry.id   3455e0e4aab31aeaa338c8dd7a624da3
#
_cell.length_a   1.000
_cell.length_b   1.000
_cell.length_c   1.000
_cell.angle_alpha   90.00
_cell.angle_beta   90.00
_cell.angle_gamma   90.00
#
_symmetry.space_group_name_H-M   'P 1'
#
loop_
_entity.id
_entity.type
_entity.pdbx_description
1 polymer ?
#
loop_
_entity_poly.entity_id
_entity_poly.type
_entity_poly.pdbx_seq_one_letter_code
_entity_poly.pdbx_strand_id
1 'polypeptide(L)'
;MENKTKLVGLLILLAVIAAGSAYVLLGGDPGIGKSTMLLDAGIRFSAGGIKVLYVSGEESEAQTAMRARRLGKPGTALLVMTATDLDAVLLQAKEVQPQILVIDSIQTMYNPELQTAAGSVGQVRECTAKLLRFAKATGIAVIIIGHVTKDGNIAGPRLLEHMVDVVLQFEGDRSYSFRVLRALKNRFGSTSESGIFSMETGGLKEVANPAGLFLENRAENAPGSVVCACMEGNRPIMVEVQALVAKTPYGMPRRTAVGFDYNRVNMLLAILERRLGMDFGNFDAYLNVVGGMKITEPSADLAAAAALVSSYRNKPVPHGVLAVGEVGLTGEIRRVAGTERRIRDAANLGFTKFVVPKGKLNMEQKTAGIVQASTLEEALNAIFN
;
A
#
# COMPACT_ATOMS: atom_id res chain seq x y z
N MET A 1 23.64 10.29 -12.47
CA MET A 1 23.04 9.05 -11.95
C MET A 1 21.70 9.27 -11.23
N GLU A 2 21.00 10.35 -11.53
CA GLU A 2 19.82 10.86 -10.78
C GLU A 2 18.44 10.48 -11.37
N ASN A 3 18.41 9.64 -12.40
CA ASN A 3 17.18 9.42 -13.19
C ASN A 3 16.62 8.00 -13.15
N LYS A 4 17.11 7.10 -12.29
CA LYS A 4 16.66 5.68 -12.25
C LYS A 4 15.63 5.35 -11.18
N THR A 5 15.29 6.27 -10.27
CA THR A 5 14.40 5.99 -9.13
C THR A 5 12.97 6.53 -9.31
N LYS A 6 12.66 7.21 -10.39
CA LYS A 6 11.39 7.96 -10.54
C LYS A 6 10.20 7.17 -11.05
N LEU A 7 10.24 5.82 -11.08
CA LEU A 7 9.30 5.14 -11.96
C LEU A 7 8.79 3.76 -11.54
N VAL A 8 8.71 3.37 -10.26
CA VAL A 8 8.22 2.00 -9.95
C VAL A 8 6.77 1.82 -10.39
N GLY A 9 5.89 2.76 -10.12
CA GLY A 9 4.51 2.73 -10.63
C GLY A 9 4.44 2.82 -12.16
N LEU A 10 5.28 3.66 -12.76
CA LEU A 10 5.38 3.83 -14.21
C LEU A 10 6.15 2.67 -14.87
N LEU A 11 7.12 2.05 -14.20
CA LEU A 11 7.84 0.87 -14.70
C LEU A 11 6.96 -0.37 -14.73
N ILE A 12 6.08 -0.56 -13.76
CA ILE A 12 5.04 -1.61 -13.80
C ILE A 12 4.12 -1.37 -14.99
N LEU A 13 3.69 -0.13 -15.21
CA LEU A 13 2.87 0.25 -16.37
C LEU A 13 3.65 0.12 -17.70
N LEU A 14 4.92 0.49 -17.75
CA LEU A 14 5.75 0.39 -18.95
C LEU A 14 6.11 -1.06 -19.30
N ALA A 15 6.37 -1.93 -18.32
CA ALA A 15 6.58 -3.36 -18.56
C ALA A 15 5.34 -4.02 -19.15
N VAL A 16 4.15 -3.56 -18.72
CA VAL A 16 2.85 -3.97 -19.24
C VAL A 16 2.65 -3.52 -20.70
N ILE A 17 3.05 -2.28 -21.03
CA ILE A 17 2.95 -1.73 -22.39
C ILE A 17 3.94 -2.40 -23.36
N ALA A 18 5.15 -2.71 -22.89
CA ALA A 18 6.17 -3.39 -23.68
C ALA A 18 5.78 -4.83 -24.05
N ALA A 19 4.85 -5.45 -23.31
CA ALA A 19 4.34 -6.78 -23.60
C ALA A 19 3.30 -6.82 -24.75
N GLY A 20 2.85 -5.66 -25.27
CA GLY A 20 1.84 -5.52 -26.34
C GLY A 20 0.52 -6.25 -25.99
N SER A 21 -0.58 -5.54 -25.86
CA SER A 21 -1.90 -6.08 -25.45
C SER A 21 -2.03 -6.52 -23.98
N ALA A 22 -1.74 -5.63 -23.03
CA ALA A 22 -1.95 -5.90 -21.61
C ALA A 22 -3.24 -5.26 -21.08
N TYR A 23 -3.89 -5.95 -20.15
CA TYR A 23 -5.10 -5.48 -19.43
C TYR A 23 -4.78 -5.20 -17.99
N VAL A 24 -4.90 -3.96 -17.60
CA VAL A 24 -4.60 -3.50 -16.24
C VAL A 24 -5.88 -3.04 -15.56
N LEU A 25 -6.14 -3.55 -14.38
CA LEU A 25 -7.16 -3.04 -13.47
C LEU A 25 -6.47 -2.25 -12.35
N LEU A 26 -6.82 -0.97 -12.21
CA LEU A 26 -6.45 -0.15 -11.06
C LEU A 26 -7.64 -0.07 -10.10
N GLY A 27 -7.57 -0.84 -9.01
CA GLY A 27 -8.53 -0.85 -7.92
C GLY A 27 -8.18 0.13 -6.80
N GLY A 28 -9.16 0.46 -5.96
CA GLY A 28 -8.96 1.28 -4.76
C GLY A 28 -10.20 2.06 -4.38
N ASP A 29 -10.22 2.61 -3.16
CA ASP A 29 -11.35 3.35 -2.63
C ASP A 29 -11.70 4.59 -3.49
N PRO A 30 -12.98 5.00 -3.53
CA PRO A 30 -13.38 6.25 -4.16
C PRO A 30 -12.63 7.45 -3.57
N GLY A 31 -12.12 8.34 -4.44
CA GLY A 31 -11.40 9.54 -4.01
C GLY A 31 -9.97 9.33 -3.52
N ILE A 32 -9.39 8.12 -3.63
CA ILE A 32 -8.00 7.82 -3.24
C ILE A 32 -6.96 8.48 -4.16
N GLY A 33 -7.34 8.87 -5.38
CA GLY A 33 -6.46 9.51 -6.36
C GLY A 33 -6.16 8.68 -7.61
N LYS A 34 -6.92 7.61 -7.91
CA LYS A 34 -6.73 6.75 -9.09
C LYS A 34 -6.74 7.53 -10.42
N SER A 35 -7.77 8.35 -10.62
CA SER A 35 -7.91 9.21 -11.82
C SER A 35 -6.76 10.19 -11.95
N THR A 36 -6.31 10.78 -10.83
CA THR A 36 -5.15 11.69 -10.81
C THR A 36 -3.88 10.96 -11.22
N MET A 37 -3.67 9.74 -10.71
CA MET A 37 -2.52 8.91 -11.03
C MET A 37 -2.46 8.52 -12.51
N LEU A 38 -3.58 8.05 -13.08
CA LEU A 38 -3.60 7.64 -14.48
C LEU A 38 -3.57 8.83 -15.44
N LEU A 39 -4.12 9.97 -15.07
CA LEU A 39 -4.01 11.19 -15.87
C LEU A 39 -2.57 11.71 -15.88
N ASP A 40 -1.86 11.72 -14.72
CA ASP A 40 -0.42 12.08 -14.66
C ASP A 40 0.44 11.09 -15.48
N ALA A 41 0.15 9.79 -15.39
CA ALA A 41 0.80 8.78 -16.21
C ALA A 41 0.56 9.03 -17.71
N GLY A 42 -0.67 9.34 -18.11
CA GLY A 42 -1.04 9.67 -19.49
C GLY A 42 -0.30 10.92 -20.02
N ILE A 43 -0.14 11.95 -19.18
CA ILE A 43 0.65 13.16 -19.50
C ILE A 43 2.11 12.79 -19.76
N ARG A 44 2.72 11.96 -18.89
CA ARG A 44 4.12 11.52 -19.02
C ARG A 44 4.33 10.63 -20.25
N PHE A 45 3.40 9.70 -20.52
CA PHE A 45 3.45 8.86 -21.72
C PHE A 45 3.34 9.69 -22.99
N SER A 46 2.42 10.66 -23.02
CA SER A 46 2.25 11.55 -24.17
C SER A 46 3.47 12.44 -24.43
N ALA A 47 4.16 12.89 -23.37
CA ALA A 47 5.43 13.59 -23.47
C ALA A 47 6.56 12.72 -24.07
N GLY A 48 6.48 11.40 -23.86
CA GLY A 48 7.36 10.40 -24.47
C GLY A 48 6.92 9.94 -25.88
N GLY A 49 5.90 10.58 -26.47
CA GLY A 49 5.41 10.27 -27.82
C GLY A 49 4.43 9.09 -27.90
N ILE A 50 4.02 8.52 -26.74
CA ILE A 50 3.03 7.44 -26.67
C ILE A 50 1.63 8.05 -26.78
N LYS A 51 0.84 7.62 -27.77
CA LYS A 51 -0.53 8.10 -27.95
C LYS A 51 -1.47 7.46 -26.93
N VAL A 52 -2.11 8.29 -26.11
CA VAL A 52 -3.04 7.89 -25.05
C VAL A 52 -4.43 8.43 -25.35
N LEU A 53 -5.45 7.59 -25.32
CA LEU A 53 -6.84 7.99 -25.27
C LEU A 53 -7.37 7.79 -23.84
N TYR A 54 -7.66 8.90 -23.17
CA TYR A 54 -8.24 8.92 -21.82
C TYR A 54 -9.73 9.15 -21.91
N VAL A 55 -10.53 8.15 -21.53
CA VAL A 55 -12.00 8.21 -21.54
C VAL A 55 -12.49 8.42 -20.12
N SER A 56 -13.14 9.57 -19.89
CA SER A 56 -13.80 9.88 -18.62
C SER A 56 -15.30 9.64 -18.75
N GLY A 57 -15.85 8.80 -17.87
CA GLY A 57 -17.29 8.62 -17.72
C GLY A 57 -17.90 9.38 -16.55
N GLU A 58 -17.07 10.01 -15.71
CA GLU A 58 -17.51 10.72 -14.50
C GLU A 58 -17.36 12.24 -14.61
N GLU A 59 -16.30 12.69 -15.27
CA GLU A 59 -15.98 14.12 -15.39
C GLU A 59 -16.15 14.63 -16.81
N SER A 60 -16.56 15.89 -16.94
CA SER A 60 -16.61 16.56 -18.23
C SER A 60 -15.19 16.80 -18.80
N GLU A 61 -15.10 17.03 -20.11
CA GLU A 61 -13.84 17.36 -20.77
C GLU A 61 -13.15 18.57 -20.13
N ALA A 62 -13.92 19.61 -19.77
CA ALA A 62 -13.40 20.81 -19.13
C ALA A 62 -12.79 20.51 -17.75
N GLN A 63 -13.42 19.64 -16.94
CA GLN A 63 -12.92 19.24 -15.63
C GLN A 63 -11.66 18.39 -15.76
N THR A 64 -11.65 17.42 -16.69
CA THR A 64 -10.48 16.58 -16.97
C THR A 64 -9.31 17.40 -17.51
N ALA A 65 -9.57 18.37 -18.42
CA ALA A 65 -8.57 19.27 -18.95
C ALA A 65 -7.98 20.20 -17.87
N MET A 66 -8.83 20.73 -16.97
CA MET A 66 -8.39 21.53 -15.83
C MET A 66 -7.50 20.73 -14.89
N ARG A 67 -7.86 19.48 -14.60
CA ARG A 67 -7.04 18.56 -13.79
C ARG A 67 -5.71 18.27 -14.49
N ALA A 68 -5.70 18.00 -15.79
CA ALA A 68 -4.49 17.73 -16.56
C ALA A 68 -3.53 18.94 -16.53
N ARG A 69 -4.02 20.16 -16.69
CA ARG A 69 -3.20 21.40 -16.62
C ARG A 69 -2.55 21.60 -15.25
N ARG A 70 -3.22 21.18 -14.17
CA ARG A 70 -2.67 21.25 -12.81
C ARG A 70 -1.54 20.24 -12.59
N LEU A 71 -1.64 19.06 -13.22
CA LEU A 71 -0.65 18.00 -13.09
C LEU A 71 0.61 18.23 -13.95
N GLY A 72 0.49 18.97 -15.05
CA GLY A 72 1.61 19.24 -15.93
C GLY A 72 1.16 19.81 -17.28
N LYS A 73 2.10 19.86 -18.24
CA LYS A 73 1.78 20.21 -19.62
C LYS A 73 1.51 18.92 -20.40
N PRO A 74 0.24 18.64 -20.78
CA PRO A 74 -0.04 17.48 -21.61
C PRO A 74 0.63 17.63 -22.98
N GLY A 75 1.22 16.55 -23.48
CA GLY A 75 1.66 16.46 -24.86
C GLY A 75 0.47 16.36 -25.81
N THR A 76 0.69 16.63 -27.09
CA THR A 76 -0.34 16.54 -28.14
C THR A 76 -0.85 15.10 -28.38
N ALA A 77 -0.13 14.11 -27.86
CA ALA A 77 -0.48 12.70 -27.96
C ALA A 77 -1.42 12.21 -26.83
N LEU A 78 -1.81 13.08 -25.85
CA LEU A 78 -2.86 12.80 -24.89
C LEU A 78 -4.19 13.34 -25.44
N LEU A 79 -5.08 12.43 -25.75
CA LEU A 79 -6.44 12.73 -26.20
C LEU A 79 -7.43 12.40 -25.07
N VAL A 80 -8.39 13.30 -24.84
CA VAL A 80 -9.41 13.14 -23.80
C VAL A 80 -10.77 13.06 -24.47
N MET A 81 -11.59 12.10 -24.02
CA MET A 81 -12.96 11.90 -24.49
C MET A 81 -13.86 11.75 -23.26
N THR A 82 -15.02 12.36 -23.29
CA THR A 82 -16.09 12.11 -22.32
C THR A 82 -17.16 11.24 -22.96
N ALA A 83 -17.30 10.01 -22.49
CA ALA A 83 -18.29 9.07 -22.99
C ALA A 83 -18.57 7.96 -21.97
N THR A 84 -19.81 7.48 -21.98
CA THR A 84 -20.26 6.30 -21.20
C THR A 84 -20.69 5.14 -22.10
N ASP A 85 -21.03 5.42 -23.36
CA ASP A 85 -21.34 4.40 -24.36
C ASP A 85 -20.06 3.70 -24.82
N LEU A 86 -19.96 2.42 -24.51
CA LEU A 86 -18.77 1.63 -24.81
C LEU A 86 -18.53 1.46 -26.31
N ASP A 87 -19.59 1.36 -27.12
CA ASP A 87 -19.45 1.18 -28.57
C ASP A 87 -18.90 2.43 -29.24
N ALA A 88 -19.35 3.61 -28.79
CA ALA A 88 -18.76 4.89 -29.22
C ALA A 88 -17.29 5.00 -28.84
N VAL A 89 -16.93 4.57 -27.62
CA VAL A 89 -15.52 4.55 -27.18
C VAL A 89 -14.65 3.64 -28.05
N LEU A 90 -15.13 2.41 -28.33
CA LEU A 90 -14.38 1.45 -29.12
C LEU A 90 -14.25 1.89 -30.59
N LEU A 91 -15.27 2.54 -31.15
CA LEU A 91 -15.23 3.12 -32.49
C LEU A 91 -14.15 4.22 -32.54
N GLN A 92 -14.18 5.16 -31.61
CA GLN A 92 -13.19 6.24 -31.53
C GLN A 92 -11.77 5.70 -31.31
N ALA A 93 -11.61 4.67 -30.49
CA ALA A 93 -10.31 4.04 -30.28
C ALA A 93 -9.77 3.36 -31.56
N LYS A 94 -10.65 2.80 -32.42
CA LYS A 94 -10.24 2.26 -33.73
C LYS A 94 -9.77 3.35 -34.69
N GLU A 95 -10.44 4.51 -34.70
CA GLU A 95 -10.07 5.65 -35.56
C GLU A 95 -8.78 6.30 -35.11
N VAL A 96 -8.65 6.55 -33.80
CA VAL A 96 -7.50 7.22 -33.18
C VAL A 96 -6.27 6.33 -33.14
N GLN A 97 -6.44 5.01 -33.02
CA GLN A 97 -5.37 4.02 -32.84
C GLN A 97 -4.38 4.43 -31.74
N PRO A 98 -4.84 4.59 -30.50
CA PRO A 98 -3.94 4.89 -29.37
C PRO A 98 -3.11 3.65 -29.04
N GLN A 99 -1.95 3.84 -28.43
CA GLN A 99 -1.17 2.74 -27.85
C GLN A 99 -1.72 2.34 -26.49
N ILE A 100 -2.37 3.30 -25.80
CA ILE A 100 -2.99 3.09 -24.48
C ILE A 100 -4.41 3.67 -24.48
N LEU A 101 -5.37 2.86 -24.07
CA LEU A 101 -6.75 3.26 -23.78
C LEU A 101 -6.98 3.23 -22.26
N VAL A 102 -7.36 4.35 -21.67
CA VAL A 102 -7.70 4.46 -20.24
C VAL A 102 -9.22 4.62 -20.11
N ILE A 103 -9.85 3.83 -19.25
CA ILE A 103 -11.28 3.89 -18.91
C ILE A 103 -11.43 4.33 -17.45
N ASP A 104 -11.98 5.51 -17.23
CA ASP A 104 -12.20 6.12 -15.91
C ASP A 104 -13.67 6.53 -15.72
N SER A 105 -14.52 5.68 -15.13
CA SER A 105 -14.30 4.35 -14.57
C SER A 105 -15.15 3.30 -15.31
N ILE A 106 -14.87 2.02 -15.09
CA ILE A 106 -15.65 0.92 -15.69
C ILE A 106 -17.10 0.91 -15.18
N GLN A 107 -17.37 1.45 -14.01
CA GLN A 107 -18.70 1.51 -13.42
C GLN A 107 -19.62 2.47 -14.17
N THR A 108 -19.08 3.44 -14.88
CA THR A 108 -19.87 4.38 -15.68
C THR A 108 -20.10 3.92 -17.10
N MET A 109 -19.35 2.89 -17.55
CA MET A 109 -19.49 2.36 -18.90
C MET A 109 -20.80 1.58 -19.07
N TYR A 110 -21.40 1.76 -20.23
CA TYR A 110 -22.68 1.20 -20.61
C TYR A 110 -22.59 0.47 -21.95
N ASN A 111 -23.05 -0.77 -21.98
CA ASN A 111 -23.27 -1.53 -23.20
C ASN A 111 -24.77 -1.52 -23.51
N PRO A 112 -25.23 -0.89 -24.61
CA PRO A 112 -26.66 -0.77 -24.93
C PRO A 112 -27.35 -2.10 -25.22
N GLU A 113 -26.63 -3.16 -25.51
CA GLU A 113 -27.19 -4.49 -25.72
C GLU A 113 -27.74 -5.14 -24.44
N LEU A 114 -27.40 -4.60 -23.27
CA LEU A 114 -27.83 -5.12 -21.96
C LEU A 114 -28.91 -4.21 -21.37
N GLN A 115 -30.03 -4.80 -20.90
CA GLN A 115 -31.14 -4.09 -20.27
C GLN A 115 -30.91 -3.81 -18.77
N THR A 116 -29.67 -3.64 -18.34
CA THR A 116 -29.29 -3.39 -16.94
C THR A 116 -28.63 -2.03 -16.80
N ALA A 117 -28.76 -1.41 -15.62
CA ALA A 117 -28.19 -0.10 -15.38
C ALA A 117 -26.63 -0.13 -15.39
N ALA A 118 -26.03 0.99 -15.79
CA ALA A 118 -24.59 1.19 -15.65
C ALA A 118 -24.14 0.93 -14.20
N GLY A 119 -22.94 0.36 -14.01
CA GLY A 119 -22.42 -0.02 -12.70
C GLY A 119 -22.97 -1.32 -12.13
N SER A 120 -24.00 -1.93 -12.72
CA SER A 120 -24.46 -3.26 -12.33
C SER A 120 -23.39 -4.33 -12.63
N VAL A 121 -23.41 -5.45 -11.88
CA VAL A 121 -22.47 -6.57 -12.05
C VAL A 121 -22.42 -7.05 -13.50
N GLY A 122 -23.59 -7.16 -14.15
CA GLY A 122 -23.71 -7.59 -15.54
C GLY A 122 -23.04 -6.62 -16.51
N GLN A 123 -23.32 -5.32 -16.38
CA GLN A 123 -22.73 -4.27 -17.21
C GLN A 123 -21.21 -4.22 -17.06
N VAL A 124 -20.71 -4.16 -15.82
CA VAL A 124 -19.26 -4.07 -15.54
C VAL A 124 -18.52 -5.27 -16.11
N ARG A 125 -19.08 -6.49 -15.95
CA ARG A 125 -18.50 -7.72 -16.49
C ARG A 125 -18.47 -7.72 -18.02
N GLU A 126 -19.59 -7.41 -18.67
CA GLU A 126 -19.67 -7.46 -20.14
C GLU A 126 -18.88 -6.32 -20.78
N CYS A 127 -18.94 -5.10 -20.26
CA CYS A 127 -18.09 -4.00 -20.72
C CYS A 127 -16.59 -4.37 -20.63
N THR A 128 -16.18 -4.98 -19.51
CA THR A 128 -14.80 -5.47 -19.38
C THR A 128 -14.48 -6.55 -20.40
N ALA A 129 -15.36 -7.54 -20.60
CA ALA A 129 -15.16 -8.59 -21.60
C ALA A 129 -15.04 -8.02 -23.02
N LYS A 130 -15.85 -7.02 -23.39
CA LYS A 130 -15.84 -6.34 -24.69
C LYS A 130 -14.53 -5.57 -24.90
N LEU A 131 -14.05 -4.84 -23.87
CA LEU A 131 -12.74 -4.17 -23.85
C LEU A 131 -11.58 -5.16 -24.02
N LEU A 132 -11.65 -6.31 -23.34
CA LEU A 132 -10.62 -7.36 -23.44
C LEU A 132 -10.55 -7.97 -24.87
N ARG A 133 -11.72 -8.25 -25.49
CA ARG A 133 -11.79 -8.72 -26.87
C ARG A 133 -11.19 -7.69 -27.83
N PHE A 134 -11.58 -6.42 -27.66
CA PHE A 134 -11.06 -5.31 -28.46
C PHE A 134 -9.55 -5.20 -28.39
N ALA A 135 -8.99 -5.17 -27.21
CA ALA A 135 -7.55 -5.01 -27.04
C ALA A 135 -6.77 -6.22 -27.62
N LYS A 136 -7.26 -7.47 -27.44
CA LYS A 136 -6.66 -8.65 -28.11
C LYS A 136 -6.65 -8.55 -29.62
N ALA A 137 -7.71 -7.98 -30.19
CA ALA A 137 -7.84 -7.84 -31.64
C ALA A 137 -6.97 -6.71 -32.21
N THR A 138 -6.70 -5.65 -31.42
CA THR A 138 -6.02 -4.43 -31.86
C THR A 138 -4.58 -4.28 -31.37
N GLY A 139 -4.19 -5.02 -30.33
CA GLY A 139 -2.89 -4.83 -29.66
C GLY A 139 -2.80 -3.59 -28.76
N ILE A 140 -3.93 -2.87 -28.55
CA ILE A 140 -3.97 -1.67 -27.72
C ILE A 140 -3.95 -2.09 -26.24
N ALA A 141 -3.07 -1.49 -25.44
CA ALA A 141 -3.07 -1.68 -24.00
C ALA A 141 -4.28 -0.99 -23.36
N VAL A 142 -5.05 -1.69 -22.53
CA VAL A 142 -6.24 -1.14 -21.85
C VAL A 142 -6.00 -1.07 -20.35
N ILE A 143 -6.23 0.11 -19.76
CA ILE A 143 -6.16 0.37 -18.33
C ILE A 143 -7.55 0.76 -17.84
N ILE A 144 -8.08 0.01 -16.89
CA ILE A 144 -9.42 0.19 -16.35
C ILE A 144 -9.33 0.66 -14.90
N ILE A 145 -9.99 1.74 -14.56
CA ILE A 145 -10.23 2.13 -13.17
C ILE A 145 -11.48 1.42 -12.65
N GLY A 146 -11.33 0.78 -11.48
CA GLY A 146 -12.43 0.18 -10.73
C GLY A 146 -12.52 0.72 -9.31
N HIS A 147 -13.75 1.01 -8.84
CA HIS A 147 -13.98 1.38 -7.45
C HIS A 147 -14.33 0.15 -6.61
N VAL A 148 -13.69 0.02 -5.44
CA VAL A 148 -14.04 -1.00 -4.43
C VAL A 148 -15.21 -0.46 -3.62
N THR A 149 -16.29 -1.23 -3.50
CA THR A 149 -17.40 -0.88 -2.61
C THR A 149 -17.35 -1.72 -1.35
N LYS A 150 -17.60 -1.09 -0.20
CA LYS A 150 -17.62 -1.76 1.12
C LYS A 150 -18.81 -2.71 1.29
N ASP A 151 -19.88 -2.56 0.51
CA ASP A 151 -21.20 -3.19 0.76
C ASP A 151 -21.58 -4.34 -0.17
N GLY A 152 -20.65 -4.89 -0.95
CA GLY A 152 -20.87 -6.16 -1.67
C GLY A 152 -21.89 -6.18 -2.83
N ASN A 153 -22.67 -5.12 -3.05
CA ASN A 153 -23.77 -5.08 -4.03
C ASN A 153 -23.41 -4.42 -5.38
N ILE A 154 -22.29 -3.74 -5.50
CA ILE A 154 -21.80 -3.17 -6.76
C ILE A 154 -20.59 -3.99 -7.20
N ALA A 155 -20.51 -4.32 -8.49
CA ALA A 155 -19.41 -5.07 -9.07
C ALA A 155 -18.07 -4.38 -8.78
N GLY A 156 -17.40 -4.85 -7.74
CA GLY A 156 -16.09 -4.36 -7.32
C GLY A 156 -14.97 -5.02 -8.15
N PRO A 157 -13.72 -4.54 -8.00
CA PRO A 157 -12.54 -5.07 -8.68
C PRO A 157 -12.38 -6.57 -8.58
N ARG A 158 -12.79 -7.22 -7.48
CA ARG A 158 -12.68 -8.69 -7.29
C ARG A 158 -13.32 -9.50 -8.41
N LEU A 159 -14.44 -9.03 -8.98
CA LEU A 159 -15.07 -9.70 -10.12
C LEU A 159 -14.17 -9.68 -11.37
N LEU A 160 -13.41 -8.62 -11.55
CA LEU A 160 -12.58 -8.37 -12.74
C LEU A 160 -11.16 -8.94 -12.61
N GLU A 161 -10.70 -9.26 -11.39
CA GLU A 161 -9.34 -9.73 -11.12
C GLU A 161 -8.96 -10.98 -11.95
N HIS A 162 -9.93 -11.87 -12.15
CA HIS A 162 -9.70 -13.08 -12.95
C HIS A 162 -9.62 -12.80 -14.45
N MET A 163 -10.25 -11.72 -14.92
CA MET A 163 -10.36 -11.38 -16.33
C MET A 163 -9.13 -10.64 -16.86
N VAL A 164 -8.42 -9.89 -16.01
CA VAL A 164 -7.30 -9.02 -16.39
C VAL A 164 -5.93 -9.69 -16.17
N ASP A 165 -4.89 -9.16 -16.79
CA ASP A 165 -3.52 -9.67 -16.67
C ASP A 165 -2.78 -9.10 -15.45
N VAL A 166 -3.06 -7.83 -15.14
CA VAL A 166 -2.45 -7.11 -14.02
C VAL A 166 -3.54 -6.48 -13.17
N VAL A 167 -3.44 -6.64 -11.86
CA VAL A 167 -4.27 -5.96 -10.87
C VAL A 167 -3.38 -5.12 -9.98
N LEU A 168 -3.58 -3.81 -10.03
CA LEU A 168 -2.94 -2.84 -9.16
C LEU A 168 -3.97 -2.36 -8.13
N GLN A 169 -3.57 -2.32 -6.88
CA GLN A 169 -4.39 -1.81 -5.79
C GLN A 169 -3.79 -0.52 -5.26
N PHE A 170 -4.59 0.55 -5.24
CA PHE A 170 -4.18 1.83 -4.71
C PHE A 170 -4.85 2.04 -3.35
N GLU A 171 -4.04 2.08 -2.31
CA GLU A 171 -4.47 2.12 -0.91
C GLU A 171 -3.93 3.36 -0.19
N GLY A 172 -4.59 3.75 0.88
CA GLY A 172 -4.19 4.84 1.77
C GLY A 172 -5.40 5.41 2.49
N ASP A 173 -5.17 6.08 3.59
CA ASP A 173 -6.20 6.81 4.32
C ASP A 173 -6.27 8.25 3.83
N ARG A 174 -7.47 8.82 3.73
CA ARG A 174 -7.68 10.21 3.32
C ARG A 174 -7.08 11.22 4.30
N SER A 175 -6.94 10.81 5.55
CA SER A 175 -6.35 11.62 6.61
C SER A 175 -4.82 11.72 6.53
N TYR A 176 -4.17 10.85 5.73
CA TYR A 176 -2.72 10.79 5.60
C TYR A 176 -2.27 11.20 4.21
N SER A 177 -1.10 11.84 4.15
CA SER A 177 -0.54 12.37 2.91
C SER A 177 -0.04 11.28 1.94
N PHE A 178 0.02 10.01 2.37
CA PHE A 178 0.65 8.94 1.61
C PHE A 178 -0.34 7.95 1.03
N ARG A 179 0.06 7.39 -0.13
CA ARG A 179 -0.67 6.37 -0.87
C ARG A 179 0.29 5.27 -1.28
N VAL A 180 -0.17 4.03 -1.24
CA VAL A 180 0.61 2.86 -1.64
C VAL A 180 -0.04 2.21 -2.84
N LEU A 181 0.73 1.99 -3.89
CA LEU A 181 0.34 1.23 -5.07
C LEU A 181 0.97 -0.16 -4.98
N ARG A 182 0.15 -1.21 -4.93
CA ARG A 182 0.59 -2.60 -4.88
C ARG A 182 0.15 -3.37 -6.11
N ALA A 183 0.98 -4.29 -6.57
CA ALA A 183 0.58 -5.27 -7.56
C ALA A 183 0.00 -6.50 -6.84
N LEU A 184 -1.32 -6.74 -6.96
CA LEU A 184 -1.98 -7.93 -6.43
C LEU A 184 -1.85 -9.12 -7.40
N LYS A 185 -1.80 -8.85 -8.69
CA LYS A 185 -1.64 -9.82 -9.77
C LYS A 185 -0.79 -9.20 -10.87
N ASN A 186 0.17 -9.96 -11.39
CA ASN A 186 0.99 -9.54 -12.51
C ASN A 186 1.45 -10.77 -13.31
N ARG A 187 0.88 -10.98 -14.49
CA ARG A 187 1.25 -12.11 -15.38
C ARG A 187 2.59 -11.90 -16.08
N PHE A 188 3.11 -10.68 -16.10
CA PHE A 188 4.32 -10.31 -16.84
C PHE A 188 5.54 -10.09 -15.93
N GLY A 189 5.37 -10.21 -14.61
CA GLY A 189 6.45 -9.97 -13.66
C GLY A 189 6.09 -10.21 -12.21
N SER A 190 6.93 -9.67 -11.31
CA SER A 190 6.76 -9.81 -9.87
C SER A 190 5.55 -9.01 -9.34
N THR A 191 4.88 -9.55 -8.35
CA THR A 191 3.89 -8.83 -7.53
C THR A 191 4.53 -8.20 -6.27
N SER A 192 5.82 -8.42 -6.05
CA SER A 192 6.54 -7.88 -4.87
C SER A 192 6.96 -6.41 -5.03
N GLU A 193 6.57 -5.75 -6.12
CA GLU A 193 6.86 -4.35 -6.35
C GLU A 193 5.72 -3.49 -5.76
N SER A 194 6.11 -2.42 -5.04
CA SER A 194 5.17 -1.42 -4.53
C SER A 194 5.73 -0.01 -4.72
N GLY A 195 4.85 0.95 -5.00
CA GLY A 195 5.17 2.37 -5.09
C GLY A 195 4.53 3.14 -3.94
N ILE A 196 5.26 4.06 -3.32
CA ILE A 196 4.73 4.94 -2.28
C ILE A 196 4.72 6.36 -2.83
N PHE A 197 3.58 7.02 -2.67
CA PHE A 197 3.33 8.35 -3.20
C PHE A 197 2.86 9.30 -2.09
N SER A 198 3.37 10.53 -2.10
CA SER A 198 2.79 11.65 -1.34
C SER A 198 1.74 12.36 -2.20
N MET A 199 0.67 12.83 -1.54
CA MET A 199 -0.34 13.68 -2.19
C MET A 199 0.08 15.13 -2.00
N GLU A 200 0.44 15.81 -3.08
CA GLU A 200 0.84 17.22 -3.08
C GLU A 200 -0.16 18.07 -3.88
N THR A 201 -0.05 19.38 -3.79
CA THR A 201 -0.92 20.31 -4.56
C THR A 201 -0.83 20.09 -6.07
N GLY A 202 0.34 19.66 -6.58
CA GLY A 202 0.60 19.32 -7.98
C GLY A 202 0.23 17.89 -8.38
N GLY A 203 -0.36 17.08 -7.48
CA GLY A 203 -0.70 15.68 -7.75
C GLY A 203 0.09 14.68 -6.90
N LEU A 204 0.25 13.48 -7.42
CA LEU A 204 0.97 12.40 -6.74
C LEU A 204 2.47 12.48 -7.05
N LYS A 205 3.29 12.48 -6.01
CA LYS A 205 4.75 12.46 -6.11
C LYS A 205 5.30 11.19 -5.50
N GLU A 206 6.12 10.46 -6.25
CA GLU A 206 6.76 9.26 -5.73
C GLU A 206 7.75 9.60 -4.62
N VAL A 207 7.67 8.87 -3.52
CA VAL A 207 8.59 8.96 -2.39
C VAL A 207 9.80 8.09 -2.69
N ALA A 208 10.93 8.74 -2.98
CA ALA A 208 12.16 8.04 -3.38
C ALA A 208 12.76 7.18 -2.26
N ASN A 209 12.62 7.62 -1.01
CA ASN A 209 13.10 6.88 0.17
C ASN A 209 11.97 6.75 1.20
N PRO A 210 11.10 5.76 1.08
CA PRO A 210 9.99 5.58 2.02
C PRO A 210 10.42 5.05 3.39
N ALA A 211 11.66 4.57 3.52
CA ALA A 211 12.09 3.87 4.72
C ALA A 211 11.98 4.74 5.99
N GLY A 212 12.31 6.03 5.90
CA GLY A 212 12.23 6.97 7.04
C GLY A 212 10.96 7.82 7.11
N LEU A 213 10.06 7.68 6.15
CA LEU A 213 8.93 8.58 5.94
C LEU A 213 7.99 8.71 7.16
N PHE A 214 7.76 7.60 7.85
CA PHE A 214 6.83 7.53 8.98
C PHE A 214 7.48 7.80 10.34
N LEU A 215 8.76 8.21 10.32
CA LEU A 215 9.52 8.53 11.54
C LEU A 215 9.70 10.04 11.75
N GLU A 216 9.25 10.86 10.78
CA GLU A 216 9.25 12.32 10.94
C GLU A 216 8.37 12.70 12.14
N ASN A 217 8.89 13.55 13.01
CA ASN A 217 8.23 14.01 14.25
C ASN A 217 8.02 12.93 15.34
N ARG A 218 8.77 11.80 15.31
CA ARG A 218 8.75 10.84 16.42
C ARG A 218 9.22 11.54 17.71
N ALA A 219 8.40 11.41 18.77
CA ALA A 219 8.75 11.96 20.07
C ALA A 219 9.96 11.21 20.66
N GLU A 220 10.98 11.97 21.05
CA GLU A 220 12.15 11.39 21.75
C GLU A 220 11.78 11.01 23.17
N ASN A 221 12.30 9.86 23.62
CA ASN A 221 12.12 9.37 25.01
C ASN A 221 10.66 9.26 25.49
N ALA A 222 9.71 9.06 24.58
CA ALA A 222 8.32 8.81 24.96
C ALA A 222 8.09 7.32 25.25
N PRO A 223 7.56 6.96 26.45
CA PRO A 223 7.14 5.60 26.71
C PRO A 223 6.03 5.16 25.73
N GLY A 224 6.07 3.90 25.32
CA GLY A 224 5.07 3.33 24.43
C GLY A 224 5.37 3.48 22.94
N SER A 225 6.51 4.05 22.53
CA SER A 225 6.90 4.20 21.12
C SER A 225 8.05 3.25 20.75
N VAL A 226 7.83 2.39 19.76
CA VAL A 226 8.84 1.44 19.25
C VAL A 226 8.81 1.43 17.71
N VAL A 227 9.98 1.33 17.09
CA VAL A 227 10.07 1.22 15.63
C VAL A 227 10.25 -0.23 15.22
N CYS A 228 9.49 -0.65 14.22
CA CYS A 228 9.71 -1.89 13.47
C CYS A 228 9.97 -1.58 12.00
N ALA A 229 10.48 -2.57 11.30
CA ALA A 229 10.59 -2.55 9.84
C ALA A 229 9.55 -3.50 9.25
N CYS A 230 8.57 -2.97 8.53
CA CYS A 230 7.57 -3.74 7.82
C CYS A 230 7.92 -3.85 6.35
N MET A 231 7.67 -5.01 5.73
CA MET A 231 7.91 -5.19 4.29
C MET A 231 6.71 -4.68 3.50
N GLU A 232 6.97 -3.74 2.61
CA GLU A 232 6.03 -3.32 1.59
C GLU A 232 6.53 -3.80 0.24
N GLY A 233 6.00 -4.93 -0.20
CA GLY A 233 6.57 -5.68 -1.31
C GLY A 233 8.01 -6.10 -0.98
N ASN A 234 8.97 -5.61 -1.77
CA ASN A 234 10.39 -5.87 -1.57
C ASN A 234 11.14 -4.79 -0.76
N ARG A 235 10.45 -3.76 -0.26
CA ARG A 235 11.08 -2.62 0.43
C ARG A 235 10.71 -2.60 1.90
N PRO A 236 11.68 -2.57 2.82
CA PRO A 236 11.39 -2.32 4.22
C PRO A 236 10.99 -0.85 4.43
N ILE A 237 9.95 -0.65 5.22
CA ILE A 237 9.49 0.66 5.69
C ILE A 237 9.60 0.66 7.20
N MET A 238 10.24 1.70 7.76
CA MET A 238 10.28 1.87 9.20
C MET A 238 8.97 2.46 9.67
N VAL A 239 8.32 1.79 10.58
CA VAL A 239 6.99 2.16 11.09
C VAL A 239 7.07 2.29 12.60
N GLU A 240 6.55 3.40 13.11
CA GLU A 240 6.39 3.60 14.53
C GLU A 240 5.10 2.93 15.01
N VAL A 241 5.23 2.04 16.00
CA VAL A 241 4.13 1.45 16.73
C VAL A 241 4.04 2.13 18.09
N GLN A 242 2.91 2.73 18.38
CA GLN A 242 2.64 3.39 19.64
C GLN A 242 1.63 2.60 20.46
N ALA A 243 1.86 2.47 21.76
CA ALA A 243 0.93 1.88 22.70
C ALA A 243 0.70 2.81 23.90
N LEU A 244 -0.55 2.85 24.35
CA LEU A 244 -0.92 3.49 25.59
C LEU A 244 -1.62 2.46 26.48
N VAL A 245 -1.06 2.26 27.68
CA VAL A 245 -1.62 1.39 28.71
C VAL A 245 -1.95 2.24 29.93
N ALA A 246 -3.22 2.24 30.33
CA ALA A 246 -3.71 3.04 31.44
C ALA A 246 -4.62 2.20 32.36
N LYS A 247 -4.64 2.48 33.66
CA LYS A 247 -5.56 1.79 34.59
C LYS A 247 -7.00 1.97 34.13
N THR A 248 -7.74 0.86 34.07
CA THR A 248 -9.17 0.88 33.78
C THR A 248 -9.93 1.55 34.94
N PRO A 249 -10.64 2.65 34.70
CA PRO A 249 -11.30 3.35 35.79
C PRO A 249 -12.51 2.59 36.34
N TYR A 250 -13.27 1.90 35.49
CA TYR A 250 -14.46 1.15 35.84
C TYR A 250 -14.71 -0.02 34.89
N GLY A 251 -14.98 -1.19 35.40
CA GLY A 251 -15.51 -2.32 34.66
C GLY A 251 -14.47 -3.07 33.82
N MET A 252 -14.85 -3.47 32.59
CA MET A 252 -14.01 -4.29 31.73
C MET A 252 -12.95 -3.47 30.99
N PRO A 253 -11.69 -3.94 30.93
CA PRO A 253 -10.62 -3.28 30.19
C PRO A 253 -10.95 -3.09 28.71
N ARG A 254 -10.68 -1.90 28.20
CA ARG A 254 -10.85 -1.56 26.79
C ARG A 254 -9.62 -1.95 26.00
N ARG A 255 -9.84 -2.48 24.80
CA ARG A 255 -8.80 -2.80 23.85
C ARG A 255 -9.09 -2.08 22.55
N THR A 256 -8.12 -1.39 21.98
CA THR A 256 -8.27 -0.69 20.71
C THR A 256 -7.00 -0.87 19.88
N ALA A 257 -7.16 -1.17 18.60
CA ALA A 257 -6.07 -1.30 17.66
C ALA A 257 -6.38 -0.48 16.40
N VAL A 258 -5.44 0.37 16.00
CA VAL A 258 -5.51 1.15 14.76
C VAL A 258 -4.28 0.81 13.93
N GLY A 259 -4.49 0.38 12.70
CA GLY A 259 -3.42 -0.06 11.81
C GLY A 259 -2.80 -1.43 12.16
N PHE A 260 -3.31 -2.10 13.19
CA PHE A 260 -2.88 -3.42 13.64
C PHE A 260 -4.10 -4.33 13.85
N ASP A 261 -3.93 -5.66 13.72
CA ASP A 261 -5.04 -6.59 13.94
C ASP A 261 -5.44 -6.66 15.42
N TYR A 262 -6.72 -6.47 15.69
CA TYR A 262 -7.28 -6.43 17.04
C TYR A 262 -7.08 -7.76 17.80
N ASN A 263 -7.29 -8.90 17.12
CA ASN A 263 -7.13 -10.21 17.75
C ASN A 263 -5.65 -10.48 18.06
N ARG A 264 -4.75 -9.99 17.19
CA ARG A 264 -3.31 -10.11 17.41
C ARG A 264 -2.85 -9.31 18.64
N VAL A 265 -3.38 -8.11 18.86
CA VAL A 265 -3.12 -7.33 20.08
C VAL A 265 -3.58 -8.09 21.32
N ASN A 266 -4.78 -8.67 21.31
CA ASN A 266 -5.28 -9.46 22.44
C ASN A 266 -4.41 -10.70 22.72
N MET A 267 -3.91 -11.37 21.67
CA MET A 267 -2.97 -12.49 21.85
C MET A 267 -1.65 -12.02 22.47
N LEU A 268 -1.09 -10.89 22.02
CA LEU A 268 0.14 -10.35 22.60
C LEU A 268 -0.04 -9.99 24.07
N LEU A 269 -1.16 -9.37 24.46
CA LEU A 269 -1.48 -9.10 25.86
C LEU A 269 -1.54 -10.37 26.70
N ALA A 270 -2.23 -11.41 26.22
CA ALA A 270 -2.31 -12.71 26.92
C ALA A 270 -0.93 -13.38 27.05
N ILE A 271 -0.05 -13.26 26.03
CA ILE A 271 1.32 -13.76 26.11
C ILE A 271 2.11 -13.01 27.17
N LEU A 272 2.04 -11.66 27.17
CA LEU A 272 2.72 -10.81 28.15
C LEU A 272 2.25 -11.14 29.58
N GLU A 273 0.95 -11.33 29.80
CA GLU A 273 0.39 -11.74 31.10
C GLU A 273 0.93 -13.11 31.51
N ARG A 274 0.79 -14.11 30.63
CA ARG A 274 1.09 -15.49 31.01
C ARG A 274 2.59 -15.80 31.11
N ARG A 275 3.41 -15.18 30.25
CA ARG A 275 4.84 -15.50 30.15
C ARG A 275 5.72 -14.57 30.97
N LEU A 276 5.30 -13.32 31.17
CA LEU A 276 6.09 -12.32 31.89
C LEU A 276 5.44 -11.84 33.19
N GLY A 277 4.29 -12.40 33.56
CA GLY A 277 3.60 -12.06 34.82
C GLY A 277 3.08 -10.60 34.87
N MET A 278 2.84 -9.99 33.72
CA MET A 278 2.32 -8.60 33.66
C MET A 278 0.79 -8.63 33.79
N ASP A 279 0.24 -7.84 34.70
CA ASP A 279 -1.22 -7.76 34.86
C ASP A 279 -1.81 -6.70 33.91
N PHE A 280 -2.37 -7.15 32.78
CA PHE A 280 -3.16 -6.30 31.89
C PHE A 280 -4.67 -6.41 32.13
N GLY A 281 -5.11 -7.29 33.01
CA GLY A 281 -6.53 -7.52 33.33
C GLY A 281 -7.23 -6.29 33.90
N ASN A 282 -6.45 -5.37 34.48
CA ASN A 282 -6.96 -4.11 35.09
C ASN A 282 -6.52 -2.86 34.30
N PHE A 283 -6.06 -2.99 33.08
CA PHE A 283 -5.57 -1.89 32.27
C PHE A 283 -6.23 -1.84 30.90
N ASP A 284 -6.65 -0.67 30.48
CA ASP A 284 -6.98 -0.36 29.11
C ASP A 284 -5.70 -0.39 28.25
N ALA A 285 -5.77 -0.92 27.04
CA ALA A 285 -4.66 -0.94 26.12
C ALA A 285 -5.08 -0.44 24.74
N TYR A 286 -4.36 0.54 24.25
CA TYR A 286 -4.53 1.16 22.95
C TYR A 286 -3.25 0.98 22.15
N LEU A 287 -3.36 0.52 20.91
CA LEU A 287 -2.22 0.37 20.01
C LEU A 287 -2.51 1.08 18.71
N ASN A 288 -1.56 1.90 18.24
CA ASN A 288 -1.68 2.69 17.05
C ASN A 288 -0.43 2.56 16.18
N VAL A 289 -0.63 2.35 14.87
CA VAL A 289 0.43 2.41 13.87
C VAL A 289 0.46 3.82 13.30
N VAL A 290 1.56 4.52 13.49
CA VAL A 290 1.71 5.91 13.04
C VAL A 290 1.75 5.98 11.52
N GLY A 291 1.17 7.04 10.95
CA GLY A 291 1.14 7.25 9.50
C GLY A 291 0.01 6.53 8.77
N GLY A 292 -0.93 5.89 9.50
CA GLY A 292 -2.12 5.25 8.91
C GLY A 292 -1.85 4.00 8.09
N MET A 293 -0.67 3.43 8.24
CA MET A 293 -0.35 2.14 7.63
C MET A 293 -1.11 1.01 8.32
N LYS A 294 -1.54 0.04 7.53
CA LYS A 294 -2.09 -1.20 8.05
C LYS A 294 -1.03 -2.29 7.99
N ILE A 295 -0.57 -2.75 9.16
CA ILE A 295 0.39 -3.85 9.26
C ILE A 295 -0.39 -5.17 9.19
N THR A 296 -0.04 -6.01 8.22
CA THR A 296 -0.66 -7.33 8.01
C THR A 296 0.32 -8.48 8.25
N GLU A 297 1.62 -8.18 8.43
CA GLU A 297 2.65 -9.18 8.65
C GLU A 297 3.02 -9.32 10.13
N PRO A 298 3.41 -10.52 10.60
CA PRO A 298 3.72 -10.76 12.01
C PRO A 298 5.06 -10.17 12.47
N SER A 299 5.86 -9.60 11.58
CA SER A 299 7.19 -9.05 11.91
C SER A 299 7.16 -7.92 12.95
N ALA A 300 6.02 -7.23 13.08
CA ALA A 300 5.82 -6.13 14.01
C ALA A 300 5.35 -6.57 15.42
N ASP A 301 5.12 -7.85 15.65
CA ASP A 301 4.64 -8.35 16.95
C ASP A 301 5.58 -7.98 18.09
N LEU A 302 6.90 -8.16 17.86
CA LEU A 302 7.90 -7.83 18.89
C LEU A 302 7.89 -6.33 19.21
N ALA A 303 7.74 -5.47 18.20
CA ALA A 303 7.63 -4.03 18.41
C ALA A 303 6.33 -3.66 19.13
N ALA A 304 5.21 -4.28 18.79
CA ALA A 304 3.92 -4.07 19.46
C ALA A 304 3.98 -4.52 20.93
N ALA A 305 4.54 -5.70 21.20
CA ALA A 305 4.76 -6.18 22.58
C ALA A 305 5.68 -5.24 23.36
N ALA A 306 6.79 -4.78 22.76
CA ALA A 306 7.70 -3.84 23.38
C ALA A 306 7.05 -2.47 23.65
N ALA A 307 6.20 -1.97 22.75
CA ALA A 307 5.46 -0.74 22.95
C ALA A 307 4.45 -0.85 24.12
N LEU A 308 3.72 -1.96 24.21
CA LEU A 308 2.83 -2.26 25.33
C LEU A 308 3.59 -2.31 26.66
N VAL A 309 4.72 -3.01 26.69
CA VAL A 309 5.57 -3.11 27.89
C VAL A 309 6.19 -1.76 28.27
N SER A 310 6.65 -0.99 27.28
CA SER A 310 7.19 0.34 27.45
C SER A 310 6.18 1.27 28.12
N SER A 311 4.94 1.28 27.61
CA SER A 311 3.85 2.08 28.19
C SER A 311 3.45 1.59 29.59
N TYR A 312 3.31 0.27 29.78
CA TYR A 312 2.95 -0.33 31.07
C TYR A 312 3.98 0.00 32.16
N ARG A 313 5.29 -0.07 31.82
CA ARG A 313 6.39 0.24 32.75
C ARG A 313 6.71 1.73 32.85
N ASN A 314 6.07 2.56 32.05
CA ASN A 314 6.42 3.98 31.86
C ASN A 314 7.93 4.18 31.62
N LYS A 315 8.54 3.28 30.82
CA LYS A 315 9.98 3.30 30.48
C LYS A 315 10.14 3.42 28.97
N PRO A 316 10.75 4.50 28.46
CA PRO A 316 10.95 4.64 27.00
C PRO A 316 11.92 3.59 26.46
N VAL A 317 11.72 3.22 25.20
CA VAL A 317 12.70 2.43 24.43
C VAL A 317 13.80 3.39 23.94
N PRO A 318 15.08 3.05 24.09
CA PRO A 318 16.18 3.91 23.64
C PRO A 318 16.05 4.27 22.16
N HIS A 319 16.50 5.48 21.83
CA HIS A 319 16.55 5.90 20.42
C HIS A 319 17.47 4.98 19.60
N GLY A 320 17.14 4.75 18.34
CA GLY A 320 17.94 3.90 17.45
C GLY A 320 17.76 2.39 17.63
N VAL A 321 16.79 1.96 18.45
CA VAL A 321 16.41 0.53 18.56
C VAL A 321 15.35 0.19 17.52
N LEU A 322 15.63 -0.87 16.75
CA LEU A 322 14.68 -1.54 15.87
C LEU A 322 14.30 -2.90 16.45
N ALA A 323 13.01 -3.18 16.56
CA ALA A 323 12.49 -4.48 17.01
C ALA A 323 11.74 -5.19 15.87
N VAL A 324 12.17 -6.39 15.51
CA VAL A 324 11.57 -7.18 14.43
C VAL A 324 11.46 -8.64 14.84
N GLY A 325 10.29 -9.25 14.71
CA GLY A 325 10.08 -10.67 14.99
C GLY A 325 8.62 -11.01 15.21
N GLU A 326 8.21 -12.21 14.86
CA GLU A 326 6.92 -12.77 15.21
C GLU A 326 6.96 -13.32 16.63
N VAL A 327 5.94 -13.08 17.43
CA VAL A 327 5.81 -13.60 18.80
C VAL A 327 4.86 -14.79 18.79
N GLY A 328 5.37 -15.96 19.13
CA GLY A 328 4.55 -17.17 19.27
C GLY A 328 3.86 -17.26 20.63
N LEU A 329 2.80 -18.08 20.73
CA LEU A 329 1.98 -18.24 21.93
C LEU A 329 2.75 -18.80 23.14
N THR A 330 3.87 -19.50 22.90
CA THR A 330 4.72 -20.01 23.97
C THR A 330 5.78 -18.99 24.43
N GLY A 331 5.81 -17.80 23.82
CA GLY A 331 6.75 -16.72 24.13
C GLY A 331 8.05 -16.80 23.34
N GLU A 332 8.13 -17.65 22.34
CA GLU A 332 9.27 -17.72 21.41
C GLU A 332 9.23 -16.57 20.40
N ILE A 333 10.39 -16.13 19.96
CA ILE A 333 10.53 -15.18 18.84
C ILE A 333 10.87 -15.95 17.57
N ARG A 334 9.98 -15.84 16.58
CA ARG A 334 10.09 -16.54 15.30
C ARG A 334 10.66 -15.66 14.21
N ARG A 335 11.37 -16.32 13.30
CA ARG A 335 11.99 -15.65 12.14
C ARG A 335 10.92 -15.12 11.18
N VAL A 336 11.25 -13.98 10.61
CA VAL A 336 10.43 -13.32 9.58
C VAL A 336 11.24 -13.12 8.30
N ALA A 337 10.56 -13.03 7.18
CA ALA A 337 11.21 -12.86 5.88
C ALA A 337 11.96 -11.51 5.79
N GLY A 338 13.10 -11.50 5.10
CA GLY A 338 13.83 -10.28 4.78
C GLY A 338 14.52 -9.60 5.97
N THR A 339 14.80 -10.32 7.06
CA THR A 339 15.44 -9.76 8.27
C THR A 339 16.72 -8.99 7.95
N GLU A 340 17.59 -9.52 7.09
CA GLU A 340 18.84 -8.88 6.70
C GLU A 340 18.61 -7.54 5.97
N ARG A 341 17.62 -7.50 5.10
CA ARG A 341 17.24 -6.26 4.38
C ARG A 341 16.68 -5.22 5.32
N ARG A 342 15.83 -5.63 6.28
CA ARG A 342 15.26 -4.76 7.31
C ARG A 342 16.38 -4.11 8.16
N ILE A 343 17.36 -4.90 8.58
CA ILE A 343 18.51 -4.41 9.35
C ILE A 343 19.33 -3.41 8.52
N ARG A 344 19.67 -3.75 7.28
CA ARG A 344 20.47 -2.90 6.41
C ARG A 344 19.81 -1.54 6.16
N ASP A 345 18.54 -1.54 5.80
CA ASP A 345 17.83 -0.30 5.47
C ASP A 345 17.61 0.56 6.73
N ALA A 346 17.36 -0.06 7.89
CA ALA A 346 17.29 0.66 9.17
C ALA A 346 18.67 1.22 9.59
N ALA A 347 19.77 0.49 9.37
CA ALA A 347 21.12 0.99 9.64
C ALA A 347 21.43 2.23 8.78
N ASN A 348 21.00 2.26 7.52
CA ASN A 348 21.14 3.43 6.64
C ASN A 348 20.34 4.66 7.13
N LEU A 349 19.33 4.45 7.98
CA LEU A 349 18.54 5.52 8.63
C LEU A 349 19.08 5.91 10.01
N GLY A 350 20.22 5.35 10.43
CA GLY A 350 20.87 5.69 11.70
C GLY A 350 20.44 4.83 12.89
N PHE A 351 19.70 3.74 12.67
CA PHE A 351 19.46 2.77 13.73
C PHE A 351 20.75 2.05 14.10
N THR A 352 20.98 1.87 15.39
CA THR A 352 22.24 1.35 15.93
C THR A 352 22.08 0.03 16.67
N LYS A 353 20.84 -0.34 16.99
CA LYS A 353 20.53 -1.58 17.71
C LYS A 353 19.35 -2.30 17.06
N PHE A 354 19.55 -3.58 16.77
CA PHE A 354 18.60 -4.41 16.01
C PHE A 354 18.28 -5.66 16.82
N VAL A 355 17.09 -5.70 17.43
CA VAL A 355 16.62 -6.88 18.16
C VAL A 355 15.80 -7.74 17.22
N VAL A 356 16.33 -8.92 16.91
CA VAL A 356 15.81 -9.82 15.87
C VAL A 356 15.76 -11.27 16.35
N PRO A 357 14.99 -12.14 15.69
CA PRO A 357 14.94 -13.55 16.04
C PRO A 357 16.28 -14.24 15.86
N LYS A 358 16.59 -15.21 16.74
CA LYS A 358 17.78 -16.04 16.63
C LYS A 358 17.79 -16.85 15.33
N GLY A 359 18.92 -16.86 14.64
CA GLY A 359 19.10 -17.63 13.42
C GLY A 359 20.29 -17.18 12.60
N LYS A 360 20.58 -17.93 11.53
CA LYS A 360 21.67 -17.58 10.61
C LYS A 360 21.25 -16.33 9.82
N LEU A 361 22.07 -15.28 9.89
CA LEU A 361 21.94 -14.06 9.09
C LEU A 361 23.04 -14.07 8.03
N ASN A 362 22.66 -13.92 6.77
CA ASN A 362 23.60 -13.83 5.66
C ASN A 362 23.80 -12.35 5.31
N MET A 363 24.61 -11.66 6.13
CA MET A 363 24.93 -10.25 5.92
C MET A 363 26.30 -10.12 5.26
N GLU A 364 26.37 -9.41 4.13
CA GLU A 364 27.62 -9.14 3.40
C GLU A 364 28.55 -8.19 4.17
N GLN A 365 27.99 -7.33 5.02
CA GLN A 365 28.73 -6.44 5.90
C GLN A 365 28.34 -6.71 7.35
N LYS A 366 29.36 -6.69 8.25
CA LYS A 366 29.13 -6.77 9.70
C LYS A 366 28.42 -5.49 10.17
N THR A 367 27.11 -5.58 10.40
CA THR A 367 26.35 -4.51 11.04
C THR A 367 26.52 -4.68 12.55
N ALA A 368 27.05 -3.64 13.22
CA ALA A 368 27.14 -3.64 14.68
C ALA A 368 25.74 -3.52 15.31
N GLY A 369 25.59 -3.94 16.57
CA GLY A 369 24.38 -3.75 17.36
C GLY A 369 23.27 -4.77 17.08
N ILE A 370 23.53 -5.87 16.36
CA ILE A 370 22.56 -6.95 16.18
C ILE A 370 22.51 -7.81 17.44
N VAL A 371 21.33 -7.86 18.07
CA VAL A 371 21.03 -8.72 19.21
C VAL A 371 19.99 -9.74 18.78
N GLN A 372 20.35 -11.00 18.85
CA GLN A 372 19.46 -12.12 18.52
C GLN A 372 18.79 -12.65 19.78
N ALA A 373 17.48 -12.83 19.75
CA ALA A 373 16.69 -13.35 20.86
C ALA A 373 15.88 -14.57 20.45
N SER A 374 15.77 -15.54 21.35
CA SER A 374 14.95 -16.74 21.17
C SER A 374 13.60 -16.60 21.85
N THR A 375 13.53 -15.82 22.94
CA THR A 375 12.33 -15.64 23.74
C THR A 375 11.94 -14.16 23.81
N LEU A 376 10.68 -13.91 24.11
CA LEU A 376 10.15 -12.55 24.30
C LEU A 376 10.83 -11.85 25.47
N GLU A 377 11.15 -12.56 26.53
CA GLU A 377 11.88 -12.03 27.68
C GLU A 377 13.27 -11.55 27.31
N GLU A 378 14.07 -12.41 26.61
CA GLU A 378 15.39 -12.04 26.09
C GLU A 378 15.33 -10.81 25.19
N ALA A 379 14.33 -10.77 24.28
CA ALA A 379 14.13 -9.67 23.34
C ALA A 379 13.80 -8.35 24.06
N LEU A 380 12.87 -8.38 25.02
CA LEU A 380 12.52 -7.20 25.81
C LEU A 380 13.67 -6.71 26.67
N ASN A 381 14.41 -7.62 27.31
CA ASN A 381 15.62 -7.24 28.06
C ASN A 381 16.65 -6.57 27.15
N ALA A 382 16.82 -7.09 25.92
CA ALA A 382 17.68 -6.45 24.95
C ALA A 382 17.18 -5.08 24.47
N ILE A 383 15.88 -4.88 24.32
CA ILE A 383 15.30 -3.62 23.87
C ILE A 383 15.45 -2.51 24.92
N PHE A 384 15.32 -2.83 26.20
CA PHE A 384 15.28 -1.82 27.28
C PHE A 384 16.65 -1.57 27.96
N ASN A 385 17.67 -2.37 27.68
CA ASN A 385 19.04 -2.21 28.16
C ASN A 385 19.98 -1.79 27.05
#